data_b626eede86051cd062f685e5f8d4e187
#
_entry.id   b626eede86051cd062f685e5f8d4e187
#
_cell.length_a   1.000
_cell.length_b   1.000
_cell.length_c   1.000
_cell.angle_alpha   90.00
_cell.angle_beta   90.00
_cell.angle_gamma   90.00
#
_symmetry.space_group_name_H-M   'P 1'
#
loop_
_entity.id
_entity.type
_entity.pdbx_description
1 polymer ?
#
loop_
_entity_poly.entity_id
_entity_poly.type
_entity_poly.pdbx_seq_one_letter_code
_entity_poly.pdbx_strand_id
1 'polypeptide(L)'
;MFGDGRFPTQPVWVEDIALAFVLAVEQPALTGAFELGGPAVLTYEEFLLAIGRAARHPRPLVHLPLALARAAAGAFDLLGAAAPLTSDQLQMLVEGSATPANAIESVFGIRPLPFEQGLNRFLAPGRR
;
A
#
# COMPACT_ATOMS: atom_id res chain seq x y z
N MET A 1 3.38 -15.36 0.43
CA MET A 1 2.61 -14.33 -0.28
C MET A 1 1.81 -14.96 -1.40
N PHE A 2 0.82 -14.25 -1.96
CA PHE A 2 -0.09 -14.80 -2.96
C PHE A 2 0.44 -14.51 -4.38
N GLY A 3 0.26 -15.47 -5.29
CA GLY A 3 0.68 -15.35 -6.68
C GLY A 3 2.18 -15.16 -6.87
N ASP A 4 2.54 -14.43 -7.92
CA ASP A 4 3.93 -14.08 -8.27
C ASP A 4 4.46 -12.83 -7.56
N GLY A 5 3.59 -12.14 -6.79
CA GLY A 5 3.95 -10.93 -6.04
C GLY A 5 4.21 -9.69 -6.88
N ARG A 6 3.86 -9.69 -8.16
CA ARG A 6 4.09 -8.56 -9.09
C ARG A 6 2.99 -7.51 -9.07
N PHE A 7 2.03 -7.62 -8.15
CA PHE A 7 0.94 -6.66 -8.01
C PHE A 7 1.50 -5.27 -7.69
N PRO A 8 1.11 -4.23 -8.45
CA PRO A 8 1.63 -2.89 -8.24
C PRO A 8 1.09 -2.30 -6.92
N THR A 9 1.99 -1.71 -6.15
CA THR A 9 1.67 -1.05 -4.87
C THR A 9 2.42 0.28 -4.83
N GLN A 10 1.72 1.36 -4.48
CA GLN A 10 2.31 2.70 -4.43
C GLN A 10 2.14 3.30 -3.02
N PRO A 11 2.96 2.85 -2.05
CA PRO A 11 2.82 3.27 -0.66
C PRO A 11 3.14 4.76 -0.51
N VAL A 12 2.28 5.46 0.22
CA VAL A 12 2.41 6.89 0.52
C VAL A 12 2.58 7.09 2.03
N TRP A 13 3.36 8.07 2.42
CA TRP A 13 3.57 8.43 3.81
C TRP A 13 2.34 9.16 4.37
N VAL A 14 1.90 8.76 5.57
CA VAL A 14 0.65 9.29 6.16
C VAL A 14 0.68 10.80 6.41
N GLU A 15 1.85 11.35 6.75
CA GLU A 15 2.00 12.80 6.98
C GLU A 15 1.89 13.58 5.65
N ASP A 16 2.30 13.01 4.53
CA ASP A 16 2.13 13.63 3.20
C ASP A 16 0.64 13.69 2.82
N ILE A 17 -0.12 12.63 3.14
CA ILE A 17 -1.58 12.64 2.95
C ILE A 17 -2.25 13.68 3.87
N ALA A 18 -1.84 13.74 5.14
CA ALA A 18 -2.37 14.73 6.07
C ALA A 18 -2.10 16.16 5.58
N LEU A 19 -0.91 16.42 5.05
CA LEU A 19 -0.56 17.72 4.47
C LEU A 19 -1.43 18.03 3.24
N ALA A 20 -1.69 17.05 2.36
CA ALA A 20 -2.56 17.24 1.22
C ALA A 20 -3.99 17.64 1.64
N PHE A 21 -4.53 17.04 2.72
CA PHE A 21 -5.81 17.46 3.28
C PHE A 21 -5.80 18.90 3.80
N VAL A 22 -4.74 19.31 4.51
CA VAL A 22 -4.61 20.71 4.97
C VAL A 22 -4.61 21.67 3.79
N LEU A 23 -3.78 21.39 2.77
CA LEU A 23 -3.69 22.23 1.57
C LEU A 23 -5.01 22.29 0.79
N ALA A 24 -5.75 21.18 0.73
CA ALA A 24 -7.07 21.15 0.09
C ALA A 24 -8.09 22.04 0.81
N VAL A 25 -8.04 22.10 2.16
CA VAL A 25 -8.91 22.98 2.95
C VAL A 25 -8.52 24.46 2.78
N GLU A 26 -7.21 24.75 2.67
CA GLU A 26 -6.69 26.10 2.48
C GLU A 26 -6.91 26.64 1.05
N GLN A 27 -7.21 25.78 0.10
CA GLN A 27 -7.41 26.12 -1.31
C GLN A 27 -8.83 25.76 -1.79
N PRO A 28 -9.86 26.56 -1.47
CA PRO A 28 -11.26 26.26 -1.86
C PRO A 28 -11.52 26.14 -3.36
N ALA A 29 -10.58 26.60 -4.19
CA ALA A 29 -10.62 26.43 -5.65
C ALA A 29 -10.27 24.99 -6.10
N LEU A 30 -9.62 24.20 -5.27
CA LEU A 30 -9.35 22.80 -5.53
C LEU A 30 -10.64 22.00 -5.33
N THR A 31 -11.26 21.61 -6.45
CA THR A 31 -12.49 20.80 -6.46
C THR A 31 -12.26 19.53 -7.27
N GLY A 32 -12.87 18.43 -6.85
CA GLY A 32 -12.79 17.15 -7.55
C GLY A 32 -12.21 16.03 -6.69
N ALA A 33 -11.95 14.89 -7.33
CA ALA A 33 -11.28 13.75 -6.72
C ALA A 33 -9.81 13.70 -7.18
N PHE A 34 -8.91 13.50 -6.25
CA PHE A 34 -7.47 13.43 -6.51
C PHE A 34 -6.93 12.11 -6.02
N GLU A 35 -6.17 11.43 -6.87
CA GLU A 35 -5.48 10.21 -6.51
C GLU A 35 -4.09 10.56 -5.96
N LEU A 36 -3.78 10.05 -4.76
CA LEU A 36 -2.53 10.34 -4.07
C LEU A 36 -1.74 9.06 -3.86
N GLY A 37 -0.51 9.05 -4.32
CA GLY A 37 0.41 7.92 -4.19
C GLY A 37 1.81 8.38 -3.76
N GLY A 38 2.62 7.44 -3.28
CA GLY A 38 4.01 7.71 -2.97
C GLY A 38 4.86 7.96 -4.25
N PRO A 39 6.16 8.20 -4.06
CA PRO A 39 7.04 8.60 -5.17
C PRO A 39 7.41 7.45 -6.11
N ALA A 40 7.17 6.20 -5.71
CA ALA A 40 7.53 5.03 -6.50
C ALA A 40 6.45 3.95 -6.44
N VAL A 41 6.24 3.28 -7.56
CA VAL A 41 5.46 2.05 -7.64
C VAL A 41 6.41 0.88 -7.39
N LEU A 42 6.04 0.03 -6.44
CA LEU A 42 6.75 -1.19 -6.07
C LEU A 42 5.91 -2.40 -6.44
N THR A 43 6.52 -3.52 -6.68
CA THR A 43 5.82 -4.81 -6.64
C THR A 43 5.47 -5.16 -5.18
N TYR A 44 4.43 -5.93 -4.99
CA TYR A 44 4.06 -6.40 -3.64
C TYR A 44 5.19 -7.20 -2.97
N GLU A 45 5.99 -7.91 -3.76
CA GLU A 45 7.19 -8.60 -3.28
C GLU A 45 8.24 -7.61 -2.76
N GLU A 46 8.59 -6.58 -3.53
CA GLU A 46 9.54 -5.54 -3.13
C GLU A 46 9.06 -4.82 -1.87
N PHE A 47 7.76 -4.52 -1.79
CA PHE A 47 7.12 -3.91 -0.62
C PHE A 47 7.32 -4.77 0.64
N LEU A 48 7.02 -6.07 0.59
CA LEU A 48 7.21 -6.98 1.72
C LEU A 48 8.69 -7.16 2.11
N LEU A 49 9.58 -7.26 1.12
CA LEU A 49 11.02 -7.37 1.35
C LEU A 49 11.57 -6.10 2.02
N ALA A 50 11.12 -4.92 1.60
CA ALA A 50 11.51 -3.66 2.23
C ALA A 50 11.09 -3.60 3.70
N ILE A 51 9.85 -4.02 4.01
CA ILE A 51 9.36 -4.11 5.41
C ILE A 51 10.22 -5.08 6.21
N GLY A 52 10.50 -6.27 5.67
CA GLY A 52 11.33 -7.28 6.35
C GLY A 52 12.74 -6.77 6.67
N ARG A 53 13.36 -6.05 5.72
CA ARG A 53 14.68 -5.42 5.93
C ARG A 53 14.62 -4.34 7.01
N ALA A 54 13.65 -3.43 6.92
CA ALA A 54 13.50 -2.33 7.88
C ALA A 54 13.21 -2.83 9.31
N ALA A 55 12.39 -3.89 9.42
CA ALA A 55 12.08 -4.54 10.69
C ALA A 55 13.24 -5.41 11.24
N ARG A 56 14.36 -5.53 10.52
CA ARG A 56 15.51 -6.41 10.86
C ARG A 56 15.13 -7.89 11.04
N HIS A 57 14.07 -8.31 10.37
CA HIS A 57 13.59 -9.69 10.34
C HIS A 57 13.35 -10.15 8.90
N PRO A 58 14.40 -10.23 8.06
CA PRO A 58 14.25 -10.73 6.70
C PRO A 58 13.80 -12.18 6.74
N ARG A 59 12.71 -12.48 6.07
CA ARG A 59 12.20 -13.85 5.93
C ARG A 59 12.07 -14.20 4.46
N PRO A 60 12.35 -15.45 4.07
CA PRO A 60 12.08 -15.88 2.71
C PRO A 60 10.58 -15.80 2.43
N LEU A 61 10.23 -15.29 1.26
CA LEU A 61 8.84 -15.21 0.82
C LEU A 61 8.45 -16.54 0.16
N VAL A 62 7.41 -17.17 0.67
CA VAL A 62 6.82 -18.37 0.09
C VAL A 62 5.66 -17.95 -0.81
N HIS A 63 5.73 -18.31 -2.10
CA HIS A 63 4.70 -18.01 -3.07
C HIS A 63 3.60 -19.09 -3.03
N LEU A 64 2.39 -18.68 -2.71
CA LEU A 64 1.21 -19.54 -2.80
C LEU A 64 0.55 -19.33 -4.16
N PRO A 65 0.37 -20.38 -4.99
CA PRO A 65 -0.32 -20.24 -6.27
C PRO A 65 -1.67 -19.55 -6.12
N LEU A 66 -1.95 -18.57 -6.98
CA LEU A 66 -3.17 -17.74 -6.89
C LEU A 66 -4.45 -18.58 -6.95
N ALA A 67 -4.43 -19.68 -7.71
CA ALA A 67 -5.57 -20.60 -7.78
C ALA A 67 -5.92 -21.23 -6.42
N LEU A 68 -4.88 -21.61 -5.64
CA LEU A 68 -5.09 -22.14 -4.28
C LEU A 68 -5.56 -21.05 -3.32
N ALA A 69 -5.01 -19.84 -3.44
CA ALA A 69 -5.45 -18.70 -2.65
C ALA A 69 -6.92 -18.35 -2.92
N ARG A 70 -7.35 -18.36 -4.19
CA ARG A 70 -8.76 -18.13 -4.58
C ARG A 70 -9.68 -19.21 -4.06
N ALA A 71 -9.30 -20.48 -4.15
CA ALA A 71 -10.09 -21.58 -3.62
C ALA A 71 -10.25 -21.49 -2.09
N ALA A 72 -9.19 -21.15 -1.38
CA ALA A 72 -9.22 -20.94 0.07
C ALA A 72 -10.08 -19.72 0.45
N ALA A 73 -9.95 -18.60 -0.24
CA ALA A 73 -10.75 -17.40 0.00
C ALA A 73 -12.23 -17.68 -0.22
N GLY A 74 -12.62 -18.37 -1.32
CA GLY A 74 -14.00 -18.77 -1.58
C GLY A 74 -14.56 -19.71 -0.51
N ALA A 75 -13.76 -20.61 0.06
CA ALA A 75 -14.17 -21.41 1.21
C ALA A 75 -14.32 -20.57 2.49
N PHE A 76 -13.45 -19.58 2.69
CA PHE A 76 -13.52 -18.66 3.84
C PHE A 76 -14.70 -17.68 3.76
N ASP A 77 -15.17 -17.32 2.56
CA ASP A 77 -16.36 -16.46 2.40
C ASP A 77 -17.58 -17.04 3.11
N LEU A 78 -17.64 -18.38 3.27
CA LEU A 78 -18.69 -19.06 4.04
C LEU A 78 -18.62 -18.78 5.56
N LEU A 79 -17.46 -18.34 6.06
CA LEU A 79 -17.24 -17.99 7.48
C LEU A 79 -17.62 -16.53 7.79
N GLY A 80 -17.99 -15.74 6.80
CA GLY A 80 -18.38 -14.34 6.97
C GLY A 80 -17.30 -13.49 7.65
N ALA A 81 -17.68 -12.72 8.66
CA ALA A 81 -16.78 -11.78 9.34
C ALA A 81 -15.59 -12.45 10.08
N ALA A 82 -15.59 -13.76 10.27
CA ALA A 82 -14.47 -14.50 10.86
C ALA A 82 -13.42 -14.97 9.84
N ALA A 83 -13.64 -14.69 8.53
CA ALA A 83 -12.72 -15.08 7.48
C ALA A 83 -11.38 -14.33 7.59
N PRO A 84 -10.23 -15.03 7.60
CA PRO A 84 -8.92 -14.39 7.65
C PRO A 84 -8.54 -13.71 6.31
N LEU A 85 -9.18 -14.12 5.22
CA LEU A 85 -9.00 -13.59 3.88
C LEU A 85 -10.28 -13.86 3.08
N THR A 86 -10.85 -12.83 2.49
CA THR A 86 -12.03 -12.95 1.60
C THR A 86 -11.63 -12.89 0.13
N SER A 87 -12.52 -13.36 -0.74
CA SER A 87 -12.33 -13.26 -2.20
C SER A 87 -12.14 -11.82 -2.66
N ASP A 88 -12.90 -10.87 -2.09
CA ASP A 88 -12.78 -9.44 -2.42
C ASP A 88 -11.42 -8.87 -2.01
N GLN A 89 -10.93 -9.20 -0.81
CA GLN A 89 -9.59 -8.77 -0.35
C GLN A 89 -8.48 -9.31 -1.24
N LEU A 90 -8.59 -10.56 -1.67
CA LEU A 90 -7.63 -11.16 -2.59
C LEU A 90 -7.69 -10.48 -3.97
N GLN A 91 -8.90 -10.15 -4.45
CA GLN A 91 -9.07 -9.45 -5.72
C GLN A 91 -8.47 -8.05 -5.66
N MET A 92 -8.75 -7.26 -4.62
CA MET A 92 -8.14 -5.94 -4.41
C MET A 92 -6.61 -6.00 -4.41
N LEU A 93 -6.03 -7.04 -3.79
CA LEU A 93 -4.58 -7.24 -3.80
C LEU A 93 -4.04 -7.50 -5.23
N VAL A 94 -4.75 -8.33 -6.00
CA VAL A 94 -4.34 -8.69 -7.39
C VAL A 94 -4.47 -7.49 -8.34
N GLU A 95 -5.50 -6.67 -8.18
CA GLU A 95 -5.69 -5.44 -8.94
C GLU A 95 -4.59 -4.42 -8.65
N GLY A 96 -4.04 -4.47 -7.45
CA GLY A 96 -3.00 -3.56 -6.99
C GLY A 96 -3.53 -2.19 -6.55
N SER A 97 -2.61 -1.34 -6.13
CA SER A 97 -2.92 0.01 -5.64
C SER A 97 -1.89 1.02 -6.12
N ALA A 98 -1.81 1.21 -7.42
CA ALA A 98 -0.97 2.23 -8.04
C ALA A 98 -1.81 3.10 -8.97
N THR A 99 -1.49 4.37 -9.01
CA THR A 99 -2.18 5.34 -9.86
C THR A 99 -1.24 5.97 -10.88
N PRO A 100 -1.64 6.05 -12.17
CA PRO A 100 -0.93 6.84 -13.16
C PRO A 100 -1.19 8.35 -13.02
N ALA A 101 -2.25 8.74 -12.29
CA ALA A 101 -2.71 10.12 -12.13
C ALA A 101 -2.36 10.70 -10.75
N ASN A 102 -1.16 10.38 -10.24
CA ASN A 102 -0.72 10.83 -8.92
C ASN A 102 -0.65 12.36 -8.84
N ALA A 103 -1.53 12.95 -8.04
CA ALA A 103 -1.67 14.39 -7.88
C ALA A 103 -0.82 14.99 -6.75
N ILE A 104 -0.10 14.17 -5.97
CA ILE A 104 0.56 14.62 -4.75
C ILE A 104 1.61 15.71 -5.00
N GLU A 105 2.37 15.60 -6.08
CA GLU A 105 3.39 16.59 -6.45
C GLU A 105 2.81 17.64 -7.41
N SER A 106 2.06 17.21 -8.42
CA SER A 106 1.59 18.08 -9.51
C SER A 106 0.50 19.06 -9.07
N VAL A 107 -0.37 18.68 -8.13
CA VAL A 107 -1.48 19.51 -7.63
C VAL A 107 -1.15 20.12 -6.28
N PHE A 108 -0.62 19.32 -5.37
CA PHE A 108 -0.38 19.75 -3.99
C PHE A 108 1.05 20.27 -3.76
N GLY A 109 1.97 20.09 -4.70
CA GLY A 109 3.37 20.53 -4.56
C GLY A 109 4.14 19.80 -3.46
N ILE A 110 3.61 18.67 -2.97
CA ILE A 110 4.24 17.87 -1.92
C ILE A 110 5.27 16.95 -2.56
N ARG A 111 6.49 16.96 -2.04
CA ARG A 111 7.49 15.92 -2.36
C ARG A 111 7.28 14.73 -1.45
N PRO A 112 6.69 13.63 -1.95
CA PRO A 112 6.33 12.53 -1.09
C PRO A 112 7.57 11.81 -0.55
N LEU A 113 7.51 11.40 0.72
CA LEU A 113 8.60 10.72 1.38
C LEU A 113 8.81 9.33 0.76
N PRO A 114 10.04 8.96 0.37
CA PRO A 114 10.34 7.61 -0.11
C PRO A 114 9.98 6.54 0.92
N PHE A 115 9.40 5.43 0.45
CA PHE A 115 8.87 4.36 1.28
C PHE A 115 9.85 3.83 2.33
N GLU A 116 11.10 3.56 1.94
CA GLU A 116 12.12 3.07 2.87
C GLU A 116 12.46 4.09 3.96
N GLN A 117 12.44 5.40 3.63
CA GLN A 117 12.65 6.44 4.63
C GLN A 117 11.47 6.52 5.60
N GLY A 118 10.23 6.39 5.10
CA GLY A 118 9.03 6.31 5.92
C GLY A 118 9.08 5.12 6.88
N LEU A 119 9.46 3.94 6.40
CA LEU A 119 9.64 2.74 7.23
C LEU A 119 10.68 2.97 8.34
N ASN A 120 11.81 3.53 8.00
CA ASN A 120 12.87 3.81 8.99
C ASN A 120 12.40 4.80 10.05
N ARG A 121 11.63 5.84 9.67
CA ARG A 121 11.03 6.78 10.62
C ARG A 121 9.98 6.10 11.52
N PHE A 122 9.14 5.23 10.94
CA PHE A 122 8.09 4.52 11.67
C PHE A 122 8.65 3.51 12.68
N LEU A 123 9.71 2.79 12.29
CA LEU A 123 10.35 1.76 13.11
C LEU A 123 11.45 2.30 14.03
N ALA A 124 11.75 3.61 13.96
CA ALA A 124 12.75 4.21 14.85
C ALA A 124 12.35 4.07 16.33
N PRO A 125 13.27 3.61 17.21
CA PRO A 125 12.98 3.50 18.64
C PRO A 125 12.69 4.89 19.21
N GLY A 126 11.48 5.08 19.77
CA GLY A 126 11.07 6.32 20.45
C GLY A 126 9.74 6.94 20.01
N ARG A 127 9.07 6.44 18.97
CA ARG A 127 7.68 6.80 18.64
C ARG A 127 6.73 5.72 19.14
N ARG A 128 6.37 5.78 20.41
CA ARG A 128 5.18 5.14 20.99
C ARG A 128 4.26 6.22 21.50
#